data_56bec216dc067340bd7e3b6c084fedf7
#
_entry.id   56bec216dc067340bd7e3b6c084fedf7
#
_cell.length_a   1.000
_cell.length_b   1.000
_cell.length_c   1.000
_cell.angle_alpha   90.00
_cell.angle_beta   90.00
_cell.angle_gamma   90.00
#
_symmetry.space_group_name_H-M   'P 1'
#
loop_
_entity.id
_entity.type
_entity.pdbx_description
1 polymer ?
#
loop_
_entity_poly.entity_id
_entity_poly.type
_entity_poly.pdbx_seq_one_letter_code
_entity_poly.pdbx_strand_id
1 'polypeptide(L)'
;GKLIKSLNDKHYVIGVSSYDYDEFRTNNDRIVMGAGHGYKILRTEKQKASIENSIAYLLANSNNEPIVRSSVWYAYNVSKRIAFTNKMLWESGDDDYLRNETSFDYSLTEKVTIGLKNTYTKDPIEYNIFNITLGVKF
;
A
#
# COMPACT_ATOMS: atom_id res chain seq x y z
N GLY A 1 1.73 -0.72 11.04
CA GLY A 1 0.71 0.23 11.48
C GLY A 1 0.83 1.59 10.80
N LYS A 2 -0.26 2.30 10.76
CA LYS A 2 -0.33 3.65 10.19
C LYS A 2 -1.22 4.51 11.07
N LEU A 3 -0.72 5.68 11.47
CA LEU A 3 -1.47 6.71 12.18
C LEU A 3 -1.70 7.89 11.22
N ILE A 4 -2.90 8.43 11.23
CA ILE A 4 -3.28 9.53 10.33
C ILE A 4 -3.92 10.64 11.17
N LYS A 5 -3.46 11.88 10.97
CA LYS A 5 -4.08 13.08 11.53
C LYS A 5 -4.38 14.07 10.39
N SER A 6 -5.64 14.34 10.14
CA SER A 6 -6.06 15.34 9.15
C SER A 6 -5.70 16.74 9.62
N LEU A 7 -5.14 17.53 8.73
CA LEU A 7 -4.85 18.96 8.93
C LEU A 7 -5.98 19.82 8.35
N ASN A 8 -6.50 19.41 7.21
CA ASN A 8 -7.67 20.00 6.55
C ASN A 8 -8.30 18.98 5.59
N ASP A 9 -9.23 19.39 4.72
CA ASP A 9 -9.95 18.50 3.80
C ASP A 9 -9.06 17.75 2.82
N LYS A 10 -7.89 18.31 2.49
CA LYS A 10 -6.97 17.74 1.49
C LYS A 10 -5.67 17.20 2.08
N HIS A 11 -5.20 17.80 3.16
CA HIS A 11 -3.89 17.52 3.74
C HIS A 11 -3.99 16.75 5.05
N TYR A 12 -3.09 15.81 5.25
CA TYR A 12 -2.95 15.06 6.50
C TYR A 12 -1.50 14.67 6.77
N VAL A 13 -1.17 14.46 8.02
CA VAL A 13 0.11 13.90 8.43
C VAL A 13 -0.06 12.43 8.75
N ILE A 14 1.00 11.67 8.50
CA ILE A 14 1.04 10.23 8.73
C ILE A 14 2.23 9.86 9.62
N GLY A 15 2.00 8.94 10.54
CA GLY A 15 3.04 8.13 11.15
C GLY A 15 2.97 6.73 10.57
N VAL A 16 4.08 6.17 10.15
CA VAL A 16 4.15 4.83 9.57
C VAL A 16 5.05 3.94 10.42
N SER A 17 4.60 2.72 10.62
CA SER A 17 5.39 1.66 11.24
C SER A 17 5.02 0.34 10.56
N SER A 18 5.99 -0.39 10.08
CA SER A 18 5.78 -1.71 9.50
C SER A 18 6.87 -2.68 9.95
N TYR A 19 6.48 -3.92 10.14
CA TYR A 19 7.37 -5.05 10.32
C TYR A 19 7.07 -6.05 9.21
N ASP A 20 8.11 -6.51 8.56
CA ASP A 20 8.03 -7.43 7.45
C ASP A 20 9.10 -8.51 7.64
N TYR A 21 8.71 -9.76 7.55
CA TYR A 21 9.60 -10.90 7.62
C TYR A 21 9.47 -11.71 6.34
N ASP A 22 10.59 -11.94 5.67
CA ASP A 22 10.63 -12.75 4.47
C ASP A 22 11.94 -13.56 4.45
N GLU A 23 11.83 -14.85 4.59
CA GLU A 23 12.97 -15.77 4.61
C GLU A 23 13.72 -15.87 3.28
N PHE A 24 13.10 -15.41 2.18
CA PHE A 24 13.73 -15.38 0.85
C PHE A 24 14.54 -14.12 0.58
N ARG A 25 14.51 -13.15 1.49
CA ARG A 25 15.30 -11.91 1.40
C ARG A 25 16.64 -12.05 2.08
N THR A 26 17.62 -11.29 1.60
CA THR A 26 18.94 -11.17 2.24
C THR A 26 18.82 -10.62 3.67
N ASN A 27 17.86 -9.72 3.90
CA ASN A 27 17.48 -9.19 5.22
C ASN A 27 16.12 -9.74 5.60
N ASN A 28 16.08 -10.79 6.40
CA ASN A 28 14.84 -11.49 6.76
C ASN A 28 13.88 -10.61 7.56
N ASP A 29 14.40 -9.82 8.50
CA ASP A 29 13.63 -8.89 9.32
C ASP A 29 13.77 -7.46 8.81
N ARG A 30 12.64 -6.79 8.64
CA ARG A 30 12.58 -5.42 8.17
C ARG A 30 11.58 -4.62 8.99
N ILE A 31 12.08 -3.65 9.73
CA ILE A 31 11.26 -2.69 10.47
C ILE A 31 11.42 -1.32 9.82
N VAL A 32 10.32 -0.66 9.54
CA VAL A 32 10.31 0.70 9.01
C VAL A 32 9.49 1.58 9.96
N MET A 33 10.06 2.70 10.38
CA MET A 33 9.38 3.69 11.22
C MET A 33 9.62 5.08 10.64
N GLY A 34 8.57 5.87 10.52
CA GLY A 34 8.70 7.20 9.92
C GLY A 34 7.47 8.06 10.06
N ALA A 35 7.60 9.27 9.51
CA ALA A 35 6.52 10.24 9.46
C ALA A 35 6.50 10.94 8.10
N GLY A 36 5.35 11.42 7.72
CA GLY A 36 5.18 12.05 6.41
C GLY A 36 3.90 12.86 6.27
N HIS A 37 3.66 13.23 5.06
CA HIS A 37 2.52 14.05 4.66
C HIS A 37 1.76 13.38 3.52
N GLY A 38 0.45 13.44 3.59
CA GLY A 38 -0.45 12.97 2.54
C GLY A 38 -1.29 14.10 1.96
N TYR A 39 -1.60 13.95 0.68
CA TYR A 39 -2.46 14.84 -0.07
C TYR A 39 -3.54 14.05 -0.81
N LYS A 40 -4.80 14.45 -0.60
CA LYS A 40 -5.97 13.86 -1.25
C LYS A 40 -6.17 14.56 -2.60
N ILE A 41 -5.79 13.90 -3.69
CA ILE A 41 -5.85 14.44 -5.05
C ILE A 41 -7.29 14.49 -5.55
N LEU A 42 -8.04 13.40 -5.31
CA LEU A 42 -9.38 13.20 -5.82
C LEU A 42 -10.28 12.61 -4.74
N ARG A 43 -11.48 13.20 -4.58
CA ARG A 43 -12.51 12.70 -3.67
C ARG A 43 -13.89 12.93 -4.26
N THR A 44 -14.36 11.94 -4.99
CA THR A 44 -15.74 11.86 -5.46
C THR A 44 -16.41 10.63 -4.87
N GLU A 45 -17.71 10.47 -5.06
CA GLU A 45 -18.42 9.25 -4.64
C GLU A 45 -17.90 7.99 -5.32
N LYS A 46 -17.42 8.11 -6.56
CA LYS A 46 -16.92 6.98 -7.37
C LYS A 46 -15.41 6.82 -7.32
N GLN A 47 -14.67 7.90 -7.16
CA GLN A 47 -13.22 7.88 -7.29
C GLN A 47 -12.54 8.56 -6.12
N LYS A 48 -11.47 7.96 -5.64
CA LYS A 48 -10.61 8.52 -4.60
C LYS A 48 -9.16 8.29 -4.97
N ALA A 49 -8.33 9.31 -4.79
CA ALA A 49 -6.90 9.21 -4.99
C ALA A 49 -6.15 10.02 -3.94
N SER A 50 -5.02 9.50 -3.50
CA SER A 50 -4.11 10.20 -2.60
C SER A 50 -2.67 9.86 -2.91
N ILE A 51 -1.79 10.80 -2.60
CA ILE A 51 -0.34 10.62 -2.62
C ILE A 51 0.21 10.88 -1.22
N GLU A 52 1.16 10.09 -0.81
CA GLU A 52 1.83 10.20 0.48
C GLU A 52 3.34 10.16 0.29
N ASN A 53 4.03 11.08 0.94
CA ASN A 53 5.49 11.11 1.00
C ASN A 53 5.91 11.11 2.46
N SER A 54 6.88 10.30 2.80
CA SER A 54 7.40 10.19 4.16
C SER A 54 8.91 9.97 4.16
N ILE A 55 9.52 10.42 5.23
CA ILE A 55 10.89 10.06 5.60
C ILE A 55 10.77 9.02 6.70
N ALA A 56 11.47 7.92 6.53
CA ALA A 56 11.45 6.83 7.48
C ALA A 56 12.87 6.30 7.72
N TYR A 57 13.01 5.52 8.78
CA TYR A 57 14.22 4.81 9.10
C TYR A 57 13.98 3.32 8.96
N LEU A 58 14.79 2.68 8.15
CA LEU A 58 14.79 1.25 7.94
C LEU A 58 15.76 0.59 8.92
N LEU A 59 15.25 -0.34 9.70
CA LEU A 59 16.02 -1.25 10.54
C LEU A 59 15.92 -2.65 9.94
N ALA A 60 17.04 -3.19 9.51
CA ALA A 60 17.15 -4.55 8.98
C ALA A 60 18.37 -5.23 9.59
N ASN A 61 18.44 -6.57 9.54
CA ASN A 61 19.48 -7.36 10.21
C ASN A 61 20.92 -6.94 9.86
N SER A 62 21.15 -6.50 8.63
CA SER A 62 22.49 -6.13 8.14
C SER A 62 22.61 -4.68 7.69
N ASN A 63 21.51 -3.91 7.67
CA ASN A 63 21.50 -2.56 7.13
C ASN A 63 20.48 -1.68 7.83
N ASN A 64 20.95 -0.56 8.39
CA ASN A 64 20.12 0.46 9.02
C ASN A 64 20.32 1.76 8.26
N GLU A 65 19.29 2.29 7.63
CA GLU A 65 19.41 3.48 6.78
C GLU A 65 18.15 4.35 6.79
N PRO A 66 18.31 5.68 6.56
CA PRO A 66 17.19 6.53 6.25
C PRO A 66 16.67 6.22 4.84
N ILE A 67 15.35 6.20 4.68
CA ILE A 67 14.69 5.98 3.40
C ILE A 67 13.63 7.06 3.15
N VAL A 68 13.41 7.36 1.88
CA VAL A 68 12.26 8.15 1.43
C VAL A 68 11.21 7.18 0.90
N ARG A 69 9.98 7.32 1.36
CA ARG A 69 8.83 6.52 0.90
C ARG A 69 7.84 7.42 0.18
N SER A 70 7.42 6.98 -0.98
CA SER A 70 6.33 7.59 -1.73
C SER A 70 5.29 6.54 -2.04
N SER A 71 4.03 6.84 -1.79
CA SER A 71 2.94 5.95 -2.16
C SER A 71 1.82 6.70 -2.86
N VAL A 72 1.22 6.04 -3.83
CA VAL A 72 0.01 6.48 -4.51
C VAL A 72 -1.07 5.45 -4.30
N TRP A 73 -2.25 5.89 -3.91
CA TRP A 73 -3.41 5.05 -3.77
C TRP A 73 -4.55 5.59 -4.63
N TYR A 74 -5.18 4.71 -5.37
CA TYR A 74 -6.33 5.02 -6.21
C TYR A 74 -7.43 3.98 -6.00
N ALA A 75 -8.66 4.43 -5.85
CA ALA A 75 -9.84 3.58 -5.77
C ALA A 75 -10.92 4.09 -6.72
N TYR A 76 -11.54 3.17 -7.43
CA TYR A 76 -12.61 3.45 -8.36
C TYR A 76 -13.76 2.43 -8.22
N ASN A 77 -14.93 2.92 -7.82
CA ASN A 77 -16.17 2.16 -7.85
C ASN A 77 -16.77 2.27 -9.25
N VAL A 78 -16.47 1.31 -10.12
CA VAL A 78 -16.97 1.27 -11.51
C VAL A 78 -18.50 1.20 -11.52
N SER A 79 -19.05 0.40 -10.60
CA SER A 79 -20.49 0.25 -10.35
C SER A 79 -20.73 -0.10 -8.88
N LYS A 80 -22.01 -0.28 -8.49
CA LYS A 80 -22.36 -0.77 -7.15
C LYS A 80 -21.80 -2.16 -6.84
N ARG A 81 -21.40 -2.92 -7.86
CA ARG A 81 -20.90 -4.30 -7.73
C ARG A 81 -19.43 -4.45 -8.06
N ILE A 82 -18.82 -3.48 -8.70
CA ILE A 82 -17.45 -3.57 -9.20
C ILE A 82 -16.63 -2.46 -8.58
N ALA A 83 -15.58 -2.84 -7.86
CA ALA A 83 -14.59 -1.94 -7.28
C ALA A 83 -13.19 -2.29 -7.78
N PHE A 84 -12.44 -1.26 -8.12
CA PHE A 84 -11.03 -1.35 -8.52
C PHE A 84 -10.19 -0.54 -7.53
N THR A 85 -9.06 -1.09 -7.09
CA THR A 85 -8.07 -0.36 -6.30
C THR A 85 -6.68 -0.63 -6.82
N ASN A 86 -5.86 0.41 -6.80
CA ASN A 86 -4.42 0.30 -7.06
C ASN A 86 -3.66 1.02 -5.96
N LYS A 87 -2.62 0.41 -5.47
CA LYS A 87 -1.71 0.98 -4.49
C LYS A 87 -0.28 0.74 -4.93
N MET A 88 0.48 1.80 -5.10
CA MET A 88 1.89 1.75 -5.42
C MET A 88 2.69 2.32 -4.25
N LEU A 89 3.73 1.62 -3.84
CA LEU A 89 4.69 2.03 -2.84
C LEU A 89 6.08 1.95 -3.45
N TRP A 90 6.81 3.04 -3.36
CA TRP A 90 8.23 3.12 -3.69
C TRP A 90 9.01 3.60 -2.48
N GLU A 91 10.15 2.96 -2.24
CA GLU A 91 11.09 3.32 -1.20
C GLU A 91 12.48 3.43 -1.80
N SER A 92 13.15 4.54 -1.53
CA SER A 92 14.55 4.72 -1.91
C SER A 92 15.45 4.47 -0.72
N GLY A 93 16.53 3.74 -0.96
CA GLY A 93 17.55 3.40 0.02
C GLY A 93 18.77 2.88 -0.76
N ASP A 94 19.64 2.10 -0.12
CA ASP A 94 20.74 1.43 -0.81
C ASP A 94 20.23 0.47 -1.89
N ASP A 95 19.09 -0.19 -1.61
CA ASP A 95 18.33 -0.97 -2.58
C ASP A 95 16.92 -0.37 -2.74
N ASP A 96 16.55 -0.05 -3.98
CA ASP A 96 15.20 0.44 -4.29
C ASP A 96 14.16 -0.68 -4.10
N TYR A 97 13.09 -0.34 -3.38
CA TYR A 97 11.94 -1.21 -3.18
C TYR A 97 10.73 -0.65 -3.92
N LEU A 98 10.08 -1.46 -4.71
CA LEU A 98 8.84 -1.12 -5.40
C LEU A 98 7.80 -2.22 -5.14
N ARG A 99 6.61 -1.81 -4.74
CA ARG A 99 5.46 -2.69 -4.61
C ARG A 99 4.24 -2.07 -5.26
N ASN A 100 3.59 -2.82 -6.13
CA ASN A 100 2.31 -2.44 -6.73
C ASN A 100 1.27 -3.51 -6.40
N GLU A 101 0.17 -3.09 -5.82
CA GLU A 101 -0.99 -3.94 -5.55
C GLU A 101 -2.17 -3.46 -6.39
N THR A 102 -2.70 -4.33 -7.21
CA THR A 102 -3.91 -4.07 -8.00
C THR A 102 -4.98 -5.06 -7.58
N SER A 103 -6.13 -4.56 -7.19
CA SER A 103 -7.27 -5.38 -6.77
C SER A 103 -8.50 -5.05 -7.60
N PHE A 104 -9.23 -6.09 -7.91
CA PHE A 104 -10.53 -6.01 -8.59
C PHE A 104 -11.52 -6.86 -7.82
N ASP A 105 -12.59 -6.24 -7.31
CA ASP A 105 -13.60 -6.90 -6.50
C ASP A 105 -14.96 -6.86 -7.22
N TYR A 106 -15.60 -8.03 -7.28
CA TYR A 106 -16.94 -8.18 -7.82
C TYR A 106 -17.91 -8.72 -6.76
N SER A 107 -18.93 -7.96 -6.45
CA SER A 107 -19.97 -8.36 -5.51
C SER A 107 -21.08 -9.15 -6.23
N LEU A 108 -21.11 -10.46 -5.98
CA LEU A 108 -22.16 -11.35 -6.49
C LEU A 108 -23.50 -11.03 -5.84
N THR A 109 -23.49 -10.80 -4.52
CA THR A 109 -24.62 -10.40 -3.70
C THR A 109 -24.16 -9.34 -2.69
N GLU A 110 -25.08 -8.79 -1.89
CA GLU A 110 -24.73 -7.88 -0.79
C GLU A 110 -23.80 -8.53 0.25
N LYS A 111 -23.77 -9.87 0.30
CA LYS A 111 -23.00 -10.64 1.28
C LYS A 111 -21.80 -11.37 0.71
N VAL A 112 -21.74 -11.56 -0.61
CA VAL A 112 -20.69 -12.38 -1.24
C VAL A 112 -19.93 -11.55 -2.26
N THR A 113 -18.60 -11.49 -2.11
CA THR A 113 -17.69 -10.79 -3.00
C THR A 113 -16.57 -11.73 -3.46
N ILE A 114 -16.26 -11.70 -4.73
CA ILE A 114 -15.07 -12.35 -5.30
C ILE A 114 -14.05 -11.26 -5.60
N GLY A 115 -12.84 -11.43 -5.12
CA GLY A 115 -11.73 -10.52 -5.36
C GLY A 115 -10.60 -11.19 -6.15
N LEU A 116 -10.03 -10.43 -7.07
CA LEU A 116 -8.77 -10.75 -7.74
C LEU A 116 -7.73 -9.72 -7.31
N LYS A 117 -6.59 -10.17 -6.82
CA LYS A 117 -5.50 -9.29 -6.40
C LYS A 117 -4.20 -9.72 -7.06
N ASN A 118 -3.52 -8.79 -7.70
CA ASN A 118 -2.14 -8.95 -8.15
C ASN A 118 -1.24 -8.08 -7.28
N THR A 119 -0.16 -8.65 -6.79
CA THR A 119 0.92 -7.95 -6.09
C THR A 119 2.22 -8.18 -6.84
N TYR A 120 2.76 -7.10 -7.39
CA TYR A 120 4.11 -7.05 -7.96
C TYR A 120 5.06 -6.45 -6.94
N THR A 121 6.19 -7.11 -6.73
CA THR A 121 7.24 -6.61 -5.83
C THR A 121 8.60 -6.72 -6.52
N LYS A 122 9.39 -5.66 -6.39
CA LYS A 122 10.79 -5.62 -6.78
C LYS A 122 11.64 -5.27 -5.56
N ASP A 123 12.44 -6.24 -5.07
CA ASP A 123 13.30 -6.11 -3.90
C ASP A 123 14.24 -7.31 -3.73
N PRO A 124 15.45 -7.27 -4.09
CA PRO A 124 16.06 -6.99 -5.39
C PRO A 124 15.55 -7.91 -6.51
N ILE A 125 14.81 -8.97 -6.15
CA ILE A 125 14.23 -9.93 -7.08
C ILE A 125 12.79 -9.52 -7.40
N GLU A 126 12.43 -9.56 -8.67
CA GLU A 126 11.09 -9.29 -9.14
C GLU A 126 10.19 -10.53 -9.01
N TYR A 127 9.02 -10.37 -8.43
CA TYR A 127 8.02 -11.43 -8.39
C TYR A 127 6.59 -10.89 -8.42
N ASN A 128 5.68 -11.71 -8.91
CA ASN A 128 4.26 -11.44 -8.96
C ASN A 128 3.49 -12.51 -8.19
N ILE A 129 2.53 -12.08 -7.40
CA ILE A 129 1.62 -12.97 -6.68
C ILE A 129 0.19 -12.64 -7.11
N PHE A 130 -0.53 -13.66 -7.57
CA PHE A 130 -1.96 -13.58 -7.84
C PHE A 130 -2.75 -14.27 -6.73
N ASN A 131 -3.72 -13.56 -6.18
CA ASN A 131 -4.62 -14.10 -5.17
C ASN A 131 -6.06 -13.99 -5.66
N ILE A 132 -6.82 -15.05 -5.42
CA ILE A 132 -8.29 -15.04 -5.56
C ILE A 132 -8.86 -15.14 -4.15
N THR A 133 -9.75 -14.24 -3.80
CA THR A 133 -10.38 -14.18 -2.49
C THR A 133 -11.89 -14.33 -2.62
N LEU A 134 -12.48 -15.04 -1.69
CA LEU A 134 -13.92 -15.12 -1.50
C LEU A 134 -14.26 -14.48 -0.15
N GLY A 135 -14.96 -13.37 -0.19
CA GLY A 135 -15.44 -12.66 1.00
C GLY A 135 -16.91 -12.96 1.26
N VAL A 136 -17.25 -13.29 2.50
CA VAL A 136 -18.64 -13.47 2.95
C VAL A 136 -18.90 -12.58 4.15
N LYS A 137 -19.95 -11.76 4.09
CA LYS A 137 -20.41 -10.97 5.23
C LYS A 137 -21.56 -11.72 5.92
N PHE A 138 -21.43 -11.82 7.21
CA PHE A 138 -22.47 -12.42 8.07
C PHE A 138 -23.38 -11.35 8.67
#